data_8bb466fc3dbbe7f128ed439bd3667669
#
_entry.id   8bb466fc3dbbe7f128ed439bd3667669
#
_cell.length_a   1.000
_cell.length_b   1.000
_cell.length_c   1.000
_cell.angle_alpha   90.00
_cell.angle_beta   90.00
_cell.angle_gamma   90.00
#
_symmetry.space_group_name_H-M   'P 1'
#
loop_
_entity.id
_entity.type
_entity.pdbx_description
1 polymer ?
#
loop_
_entity_poly.entity_id
_entity_poly.type
_entity_poly.pdbx_seq_one_letter_code
_entity_poly.pdbx_strand_id
1 'polypeptide(L)'
;DIKVSIGNLEDYLLSLQEDILTKRNDNRDLRTEIIRRQELENEEMLRVTRLQEELLQLQEKYENIVRKTKAEETIKAKLNIAKQTLTEEMQRLLKDYTRTTSDNTIGGIPVDSEYVIFIIDTSGSMYTNAWPLVLQKVSETLEVYPKLKGIQVMNDMGNYMFSQYANEWIPDTAARRSAILNRLQNWNVFSNSSPVEGITKAISTFYKPGRRISLYVFGDDFSGRSVEQVIQVVDRINRVDSDGNRLVRIHAVGFPVLFSLPPRYQASAIRFSILMREICIRNGGTFVALNDYRLL
;
A
#
# COMPACT_ATOMS: atom_id res chain seq x y z
N ASP A 1 -92.01 -58.28 -7.55
CA ASP A 1 -90.75 -58.21 -8.38
C ASP A 1 -90.34 -56.82 -8.66
N ILE A 2 -91.23 -55.88 -8.93
CA ILE A 2 -90.84 -54.46 -9.16
C ILE A 2 -90.26 -53.78 -7.89
N LYS A 3 -90.77 -54.13 -6.70
CA LYS A 3 -90.25 -53.65 -5.41
C LYS A 3 -88.79 -54.07 -5.13
N VAL A 4 -88.46 -55.31 -5.51
CA VAL A 4 -87.06 -55.79 -5.36
C VAL A 4 -86.12 -55.10 -6.31
N SER A 5 -86.58 -54.83 -7.55
CA SER A 5 -85.77 -54.09 -8.52
C SER A 5 -85.57 -52.60 -8.12
N ILE A 6 -86.58 -52.00 -7.50
CA ILE A 6 -86.47 -50.63 -6.95
C ILE A 6 -85.45 -50.58 -5.80
N GLY A 7 -85.53 -51.57 -4.84
CA GLY A 7 -84.53 -51.60 -3.74
C GLY A 7 -83.09 -51.78 -4.22
N ASN A 8 -82.88 -52.69 -5.20
CA ASN A 8 -81.55 -52.89 -5.78
C ASN A 8 -81.04 -51.64 -6.53
N LEU A 9 -81.93 -50.87 -7.13
CA LEU A 9 -81.54 -49.57 -7.77
C LEU A 9 -81.21 -48.47 -6.75
N GLU A 10 -81.92 -48.44 -5.63
CA GLU A 10 -81.65 -47.52 -4.53
C GLU A 10 -80.31 -47.83 -3.87
N ASP A 11 -80.01 -49.09 -3.62
CA ASP A 11 -78.68 -49.51 -3.10
C ASP A 11 -77.59 -49.24 -4.05
N TYR A 12 -77.79 -49.40 -5.35
CA TYR A 12 -76.81 -49.04 -6.38
C TYR A 12 -76.57 -47.52 -6.46
N LEU A 13 -77.64 -46.73 -6.37
CA LEU A 13 -77.52 -45.26 -6.33
C LEU A 13 -76.74 -44.78 -5.09
N LEU A 14 -76.97 -45.39 -3.92
CA LEU A 14 -76.20 -45.09 -2.70
C LEU A 14 -74.72 -45.39 -2.89
N SER A 15 -74.37 -46.58 -3.43
CA SER A 15 -72.98 -46.92 -3.67
C SER A 15 -72.30 -46.00 -4.68
N LEU A 16 -72.98 -45.55 -5.71
CA LEU A 16 -72.50 -44.59 -6.66
C LEU A 16 -72.31 -43.19 -6.02
N GLN A 17 -73.15 -42.76 -5.12
CA GLN A 17 -73.00 -41.55 -4.36
C GLN A 17 -71.78 -41.57 -3.44
N GLU A 18 -71.52 -42.69 -2.77
CA GLU A 18 -70.33 -42.91 -1.96
C GLU A 18 -69.04 -42.87 -2.81
N ASP A 19 -69.03 -43.55 -3.96
CA ASP A 19 -67.93 -43.53 -4.90
C ASP A 19 -67.65 -42.11 -5.45
N ILE A 20 -68.68 -41.38 -5.76
CA ILE A 20 -68.53 -39.98 -6.20
C ILE A 20 -67.93 -39.09 -5.10
N LEU A 21 -68.37 -39.31 -3.86
CA LEU A 21 -67.88 -38.57 -2.70
C LEU A 21 -66.38 -38.89 -2.46
N THR A 22 -66.01 -40.13 -2.50
CA THR A 22 -64.64 -40.61 -2.34
C THR A 22 -63.72 -40.02 -3.46
N LYS A 23 -64.13 -40.14 -4.72
CA LYS A 23 -63.40 -39.58 -5.85
C LYS A 23 -63.30 -38.07 -5.81
N ARG A 24 -64.26 -37.35 -5.25
CA ARG A 24 -64.17 -35.89 -5.05
C ARG A 24 -63.13 -35.53 -3.98
N ASN A 25 -63.04 -36.29 -2.91
CA ASN A 25 -62.03 -36.09 -1.88
C ASN A 25 -60.65 -36.41 -2.42
N ASP A 26 -60.44 -37.51 -3.12
CA ASP A 26 -59.18 -37.88 -3.76
C ASP A 26 -58.74 -36.80 -4.75
N ASN A 27 -59.65 -36.29 -5.55
CA ASN A 27 -59.35 -35.15 -6.47
C ASN A 27 -58.96 -33.88 -5.74
N ARG A 28 -59.54 -33.61 -4.58
CA ARG A 28 -59.18 -32.46 -3.75
C ARG A 28 -57.78 -32.63 -3.19
N ASP A 29 -57.45 -33.81 -2.66
CA ASP A 29 -56.13 -34.11 -2.10
C ASP A 29 -55.05 -34.09 -3.19
N LEU A 30 -55.30 -34.64 -4.34
CA LEU A 30 -54.39 -34.59 -5.51
C LEU A 30 -54.16 -33.14 -5.98
N ARG A 31 -55.18 -32.31 -6.00
CA ARG A 31 -55.02 -30.88 -6.33
C ARG A 31 -54.14 -30.17 -5.33
N THR A 32 -54.31 -30.45 -4.05
CA THR A 32 -53.45 -29.87 -2.99
C THR A 32 -52.00 -30.33 -3.14
N GLU A 33 -51.77 -31.59 -3.44
CA GLU A 33 -50.43 -32.14 -3.67
C GLU A 33 -49.76 -31.55 -4.94
N ILE A 34 -50.55 -31.35 -6.01
CA ILE A 34 -50.04 -30.67 -7.24
C ILE A 34 -49.57 -29.24 -6.93
N ILE A 35 -50.39 -28.48 -6.20
CA ILE A 35 -50.02 -27.10 -5.82
C ILE A 35 -48.74 -27.12 -5.00
N ARG A 36 -48.63 -27.97 -4.01
CA ARG A 36 -47.44 -28.08 -3.17
C ARG A 36 -46.19 -28.48 -3.98
N ARG A 37 -46.33 -29.40 -4.94
CA ARG A 37 -45.20 -29.76 -5.81
C ARG A 37 -44.76 -28.62 -6.73
N GLN A 38 -45.73 -27.88 -7.24
CA GLN A 38 -45.43 -26.68 -8.06
C GLN A 38 -44.72 -25.59 -7.26
N GLU A 39 -45.08 -25.39 -6.00
CA GLU A 39 -44.38 -24.45 -5.11
C GLU A 39 -42.92 -24.89 -4.87
N LEU A 40 -42.69 -26.17 -4.57
CA LEU A 40 -41.36 -26.74 -4.39
C LEU A 40 -40.49 -26.63 -5.68
N GLU A 41 -41.11 -26.94 -6.82
CA GLU A 41 -40.42 -26.80 -8.13
C GLU A 41 -40.02 -25.37 -8.41
N ASN A 42 -40.85 -24.41 -8.10
CA ASN A 42 -40.54 -22.98 -8.22
C ASN A 42 -39.38 -22.54 -7.29
N GLU A 43 -39.40 -23.02 -6.03
CA GLU A 43 -38.32 -22.74 -5.08
C GLU A 43 -36.97 -23.31 -5.55
N GLU A 44 -36.96 -24.55 -6.04
CA GLU A 44 -35.76 -25.18 -6.58
C GLU A 44 -35.29 -24.49 -7.86
N MET A 45 -36.19 -24.05 -8.71
CA MET A 45 -35.83 -23.27 -9.93
C MET A 45 -35.14 -21.92 -9.55
N LEU A 46 -35.68 -21.23 -8.56
CA LEU A 46 -35.07 -20.00 -8.05
C LEU A 46 -33.69 -20.26 -7.44
N ARG A 47 -33.55 -21.41 -6.76
CA ARG A 47 -32.26 -21.82 -6.18
C ARG A 47 -31.23 -22.13 -7.27
N VAL A 48 -31.60 -22.84 -8.31
CA VAL A 48 -30.77 -23.17 -9.47
C VAL A 48 -30.31 -21.87 -10.16
N THR A 49 -31.23 -20.93 -10.38
CA THR A 49 -30.89 -19.64 -11.01
C THR A 49 -29.85 -18.88 -10.17
N ARG A 50 -30.04 -18.84 -8.87
CA ARG A 50 -29.11 -18.17 -7.94
C ARG A 50 -27.72 -18.81 -7.94
N LEU A 51 -27.67 -20.14 -7.94
CA LEU A 51 -26.40 -20.87 -8.02
C LEU A 51 -25.68 -20.68 -9.36
N GLN A 52 -26.45 -20.55 -10.45
CA GLN A 52 -25.88 -20.25 -11.77
C GLN A 52 -25.26 -18.85 -11.80
N GLU A 53 -25.91 -17.85 -11.23
CA GLU A 53 -25.36 -16.49 -11.10
C GLU A 53 -24.08 -16.46 -10.25
N GLU A 54 -24.07 -17.16 -9.10
CA GLU A 54 -22.88 -17.28 -8.25
C GLU A 54 -21.72 -17.97 -8.98
N LEU A 55 -22.01 -19.00 -9.73
CA LEU A 55 -21.01 -19.73 -10.52
C LEU A 55 -20.40 -18.85 -11.62
N LEU A 56 -21.22 -18.05 -12.29
CA LEU A 56 -20.74 -17.09 -13.29
C LEU A 56 -19.80 -16.03 -12.67
N GLN A 57 -20.20 -15.47 -11.53
CA GLN A 57 -19.36 -14.51 -10.81
C GLN A 57 -18.04 -15.14 -10.33
N LEU A 58 -18.07 -16.40 -9.90
CA LEU A 58 -16.88 -17.10 -9.46
C LEU A 58 -15.92 -17.40 -10.63
N GLN A 59 -16.47 -17.76 -11.78
CA GLN A 59 -15.69 -17.96 -13.00
C GLN A 59 -15.00 -16.67 -13.45
N GLU A 60 -15.71 -15.55 -13.42
CA GLU A 60 -15.14 -14.24 -13.78
C GLU A 60 -14.01 -13.81 -12.83
N LYS A 61 -14.20 -14.03 -11.53
CA LYS A 61 -13.15 -13.81 -10.52
C LYS A 61 -11.94 -14.71 -10.76
N TYR A 62 -12.14 -15.97 -11.05
CA TYR A 62 -11.08 -16.94 -11.33
C TYR A 62 -10.28 -16.53 -12.56
N GLU A 63 -10.93 -16.19 -13.67
CA GLU A 63 -10.25 -15.72 -14.88
C GLU A 63 -9.43 -14.45 -14.65
N ASN A 64 -9.95 -13.51 -13.86
CA ASN A 64 -9.23 -12.29 -13.48
C ASN A 64 -7.98 -12.59 -12.64
N ILE A 65 -8.06 -13.55 -11.71
CA ILE A 65 -6.92 -14.00 -10.91
C ILE A 65 -5.88 -14.66 -11.82
N VAL A 66 -6.29 -15.57 -12.71
CA VAL A 66 -5.37 -16.26 -13.64
C VAL A 66 -4.66 -15.26 -14.56
N ARG A 67 -5.37 -14.25 -15.06
CA ARG A 67 -4.75 -13.17 -15.88
C ARG A 67 -3.73 -12.38 -15.09
N LYS A 68 -4.04 -12.01 -13.84
CA LYS A 68 -3.10 -11.31 -12.94
C LYS A 68 -1.86 -12.14 -12.66
N THR A 69 -2.03 -13.42 -12.29
CA THR A 69 -0.91 -14.32 -12.00
C THR A 69 0.00 -14.50 -13.20
N LYS A 70 -0.56 -14.67 -14.41
CA LYS A 70 0.23 -14.72 -15.65
C LYS A 70 0.99 -13.43 -15.94
N ALA A 71 0.37 -12.27 -15.70
CA ALA A 71 1.03 -10.97 -15.84
C ALA A 71 2.18 -10.82 -14.83
N GLU A 72 1.96 -11.21 -13.58
CA GLU A 72 2.99 -11.19 -12.52
C GLU A 72 4.17 -12.12 -12.85
N GLU A 73 3.92 -13.34 -13.33
CA GLU A 73 4.97 -14.27 -13.76
C GLU A 73 5.78 -13.70 -14.94
N THR A 74 5.10 -13.06 -15.90
CA THR A 74 5.77 -12.44 -17.05
C THR A 74 6.62 -11.25 -16.61
N ILE A 75 6.14 -10.43 -15.68
CA ILE A 75 6.88 -9.31 -15.11
C ILE A 75 8.09 -9.84 -14.29
N LYS A 76 7.90 -10.89 -13.49
CA LYS A 76 8.96 -11.53 -12.72
C LYS A 76 10.05 -12.11 -13.61
N ALA A 77 9.68 -12.77 -14.70
CA ALA A 77 10.61 -13.31 -15.69
C ALA A 77 11.42 -12.18 -16.36
N LYS A 78 10.74 -11.10 -16.81
CA LYS A 78 11.40 -9.93 -17.41
C LYS A 78 12.31 -9.21 -16.40
N LEU A 79 11.90 -9.10 -15.14
CA LEU A 79 12.70 -8.50 -14.08
C LEU A 79 13.96 -9.32 -13.78
N ASN A 80 13.85 -10.65 -13.76
CA ASN A 80 15.00 -11.54 -13.57
C ASN A 80 15.99 -11.45 -14.73
N ILE A 81 15.52 -11.40 -15.97
CA ILE A 81 16.37 -11.21 -17.16
C ILE A 81 17.04 -9.83 -17.10
N ALA A 82 16.29 -8.76 -16.80
CA ALA A 82 16.84 -7.42 -16.66
C ALA A 82 17.88 -7.34 -15.52
N LYS A 83 17.64 -8.02 -14.41
CA LYS A 83 18.56 -8.10 -13.27
C LYS A 83 19.83 -8.87 -13.62
N GLN A 84 19.73 -9.95 -14.40
CA GLN A 84 20.88 -10.69 -14.90
C GLN A 84 21.70 -9.85 -15.89
N THR A 85 21.06 -9.23 -16.86
CA THR A 85 21.71 -8.35 -17.84
C THR A 85 22.40 -7.17 -17.16
N LEU A 86 21.74 -6.54 -16.20
CA LEU A 86 22.31 -5.43 -15.40
C LEU A 86 23.51 -5.91 -14.56
N THR A 87 23.46 -7.11 -14.00
CA THR A 87 24.58 -7.68 -13.22
C THR A 87 25.78 -8.00 -14.10
N GLU A 88 25.55 -8.54 -15.30
CA GLU A 88 26.61 -8.83 -16.27
C GLU A 88 27.25 -7.53 -16.83
N GLU A 89 26.43 -6.52 -17.13
CA GLU A 89 26.89 -5.23 -17.60
C GLU A 89 27.61 -4.45 -16.50
N MET A 90 27.13 -4.55 -15.25
CA MET A 90 27.78 -3.96 -14.08
C MET A 90 29.12 -4.63 -13.77
N GLN A 91 29.25 -5.96 -13.93
CA GLN A 91 30.53 -6.66 -13.83
C GLN A 91 31.48 -6.32 -14.97
N ARG A 92 30.97 -6.08 -16.18
CA ARG A 92 31.74 -5.64 -17.32
C ARG A 92 32.27 -4.22 -17.14
N LEU A 93 31.40 -3.30 -16.70
CA LEU A 93 31.77 -1.92 -16.37
C LEU A 93 32.73 -1.84 -15.18
N LEU A 94 32.60 -2.69 -14.17
CA LEU A 94 33.54 -2.77 -13.05
C LEU A 94 34.94 -3.29 -13.46
N LYS A 95 35.04 -4.10 -14.51
CA LYS A 95 36.33 -4.55 -15.07
C LYS A 95 37.06 -3.46 -15.86
N ASP A 96 36.29 -2.59 -16.53
CA ASP A 96 36.83 -1.49 -17.33
C ASP A 96 36.95 -0.18 -16.55
N TYR A 97 36.42 -0.15 -15.30
CA TYR A 97 36.39 1.05 -14.44
C TYR A 97 37.66 1.16 -13.61
N THR A 98 38.67 1.79 -14.16
CA THR A 98 39.73 2.46 -13.35
C THR A 98 39.06 3.60 -12.61
N ARG A 99 38.94 3.45 -11.31
CA ARG A 99 38.33 4.38 -10.35
C ARG A 99 38.93 5.80 -10.53
N THR A 100 38.27 6.61 -11.31
CA THR A 100 38.54 8.08 -11.27
C THR A 100 37.95 8.60 -9.96
N THR A 101 38.78 9.25 -9.18
CA THR A 101 38.59 9.73 -7.79
C THR A 101 37.49 10.79 -7.60
N SER A 102 36.52 10.93 -8.50
CA SER A 102 35.47 11.95 -8.44
C SER A 102 34.04 11.46 -8.48
N ASP A 103 33.80 10.16 -8.44
CA ASP A 103 32.42 9.64 -8.51
C ASP A 103 31.86 9.42 -7.09
N ASN A 104 31.23 10.48 -6.56
CA ASN A 104 30.54 10.52 -5.27
C ASN A 104 29.16 9.85 -5.33
N THR A 105 29.01 8.76 -6.09
CA THR A 105 27.73 8.07 -6.24
C THR A 105 27.81 6.69 -5.61
N ILE A 106 26.99 6.41 -4.60
CA ILE A 106 26.87 5.09 -3.97
C ILE A 106 25.49 4.53 -4.26
N GLY A 107 25.43 3.40 -4.97
CA GLY A 107 24.16 2.76 -5.33
C GLY A 107 23.25 3.63 -6.23
N GLY A 108 23.84 4.52 -7.04
CA GLY A 108 23.07 5.46 -7.89
C GLY A 108 22.58 6.70 -7.15
N ILE A 109 22.91 6.87 -5.86
CA ILE A 109 22.57 8.05 -5.07
C ILE A 109 23.82 8.96 -5.02
N PRO A 110 23.76 10.21 -5.50
CA PRO A 110 24.87 11.15 -5.37
C PRO A 110 25.12 11.48 -3.88
N VAL A 111 26.33 11.21 -3.40
CA VAL A 111 26.78 11.46 -2.02
C VAL A 111 27.68 12.69 -1.99
N ASP A 112 27.21 13.78 -2.59
CA ASP A 112 27.95 15.06 -2.71
C ASP A 112 27.42 16.13 -1.76
N SER A 113 26.43 15.81 -0.92
CA SER A 113 25.86 16.78 0.02
C SER A 113 26.74 17.02 1.22
N GLU A 114 26.80 18.27 1.62
CA GLU A 114 27.57 18.73 2.79
C GLU A 114 26.72 18.71 4.08
N TYR A 115 25.40 18.73 3.90
CA TYR A 115 24.41 18.77 4.98
C TYR A 115 23.33 17.74 4.72
N VAL A 116 22.90 17.06 5.77
CA VAL A 116 21.83 16.05 5.72
C VAL A 116 20.76 16.35 6.75
N ILE A 117 19.50 16.27 6.32
CA ILE A 117 18.33 16.38 7.20
C ILE A 117 17.51 15.11 7.08
N PHE A 118 17.26 14.46 8.21
CA PHE A 118 16.33 13.35 8.32
C PHE A 118 14.95 13.87 8.72
N ILE A 119 13.93 13.50 7.96
CA ILE A 119 12.53 13.75 8.25
C ILE A 119 11.87 12.38 8.46
N ILE A 120 11.52 12.08 9.70
CA ILE A 120 11.09 10.74 10.10
C ILE A 120 9.64 10.78 10.53
N ASP A 121 8.82 9.97 9.88
CA ASP A 121 7.44 9.72 10.33
C ASP A 121 7.48 8.98 11.68
N THR A 122 6.97 9.63 12.72
CA THR A 122 6.89 9.10 14.09
C THR A 122 5.50 8.59 14.43
N SER A 123 4.66 8.28 13.42
CA SER A 123 3.33 7.71 13.60
C SER A 123 3.34 6.36 14.30
N GLY A 124 2.18 5.97 14.83
CA GLY A 124 2.03 4.71 15.55
C GLY A 124 2.35 3.48 14.69
N SER A 125 2.05 3.49 13.39
CA SER A 125 2.37 2.42 12.45
C SER A 125 3.89 2.21 12.33
N MET A 126 4.63 3.30 12.13
CA MET A 126 6.08 3.29 12.04
C MET A 126 6.73 2.87 13.36
N TYR A 127 6.31 3.49 14.47
CA TYR A 127 6.91 3.22 15.78
C TYR A 127 6.70 1.78 16.24
N THR A 128 5.50 1.23 16.04
CA THR A 128 5.16 -0.13 16.49
C THR A 128 5.78 -1.21 15.62
N ASN A 129 5.90 -0.98 14.31
CA ASN A 129 6.20 -2.06 13.37
C ASN A 129 7.58 -1.93 12.70
N ALA A 130 8.01 -0.71 12.34
CA ALA A 130 9.18 -0.50 11.48
C ALA A 130 10.36 0.18 12.20
N TRP A 131 10.21 0.59 13.46
CA TRP A 131 11.20 1.43 14.14
C TRP A 131 12.62 0.88 14.18
N PRO A 132 12.85 -0.42 14.45
CA PRO A 132 14.19 -1.01 14.37
C PRO A 132 14.84 -0.85 12.99
N LEU A 133 14.04 -1.02 11.92
CA LEU A 133 14.52 -0.84 10.56
C LEU A 133 14.76 0.63 10.21
N VAL A 134 13.98 1.57 10.75
CA VAL A 134 14.23 3.02 10.64
C VAL A 134 15.61 3.36 11.23
N LEU A 135 15.90 2.87 12.44
CA LEU A 135 17.21 3.06 13.10
C LEU A 135 18.35 2.55 12.22
N GLN A 136 18.21 1.35 11.68
CA GLN A 136 19.20 0.77 10.78
C GLN A 136 19.40 1.64 9.53
N LYS A 137 18.32 2.07 8.87
CA LYS A 137 18.41 2.88 7.65
C LYS A 137 18.98 4.27 7.88
N VAL A 138 18.71 4.89 9.03
CA VAL A 138 19.35 6.15 9.42
C VAL A 138 20.84 5.92 9.66
N SER A 139 21.25 4.84 10.35
CA SER A 139 22.67 4.49 10.55
C SER A 139 23.37 4.26 9.22
N GLU A 140 22.82 3.42 8.36
CA GLU A 140 23.36 3.13 7.02
C GLU A 140 23.52 4.42 6.20
N THR A 141 22.52 5.32 6.24
CA THR A 141 22.59 6.60 5.53
C THR A 141 23.71 7.50 6.09
N LEU A 142 23.88 7.56 7.41
CA LEU A 142 24.96 8.32 8.02
C LEU A 142 26.35 7.75 7.68
N GLU A 143 26.49 6.43 7.59
CA GLU A 143 27.74 5.75 7.25
C GLU A 143 28.19 6.03 5.80
N VAL A 144 27.25 6.23 4.89
CA VAL A 144 27.53 6.59 3.49
C VAL A 144 28.23 7.95 3.40
N TYR A 145 27.99 8.85 4.35
CA TYR A 145 28.64 10.16 4.41
C TYR A 145 29.85 10.16 5.34
N PRO A 146 31.09 10.16 4.83
CA PRO A 146 32.28 10.08 5.68
C PRO A 146 32.41 11.29 6.61
N LYS A 147 32.00 12.47 6.14
CA LYS A 147 32.00 13.71 6.92
C LYS A 147 30.98 14.70 6.38
N LEU A 148 30.14 15.22 7.25
CA LEU A 148 29.16 16.24 6.97
C LEU A 148 29.56 17.57 7.68
N LYS A 149 29.10 18.69 7.15
CA LYS A 149 29.20 19.97 7.85
C LYS A 149 28.12 20.15 8.91
N GLY A 150 26.98 19.47 8.72
CA GLY A 150 25.89 19.50 9.66
C GLY A 150 24.83 18.42 9.39
N ILE A 151 24.21 17.96 10.46
CA ILE A 151 23.12 17.00 10.45
C ILE A 151 21.91 17.67 11.12
N GLN A 152 20.71 17.33 10.72
CA GLN A 152 19.50 17.65 11.48
C GLN A 152 18.53 16.48 11.44
N VAL A 153 17.72 16.33 12.50
CA VAL A 153 16.69 15.30 12.60
C VAL A 153 15.39 15.93 13.08
N MET A 154 14.35 15.77 12.30
CA MET A 154 13.00 16.24 12.57
C MET A 154 11.99 15.14 12.34
N ASN A 155 10.81 15.25 12.96
CA ASN A 155 9.71 14.42 12.51
C ASN A 155 9.02 15.02 11.28
N ASP A 156 8.07 14.30 10.73
CA ASP A 156 7.26 14.69 9.57
C ASP A 156 6.48 16.01 9.78
N MET A 157 6.11 16.36 11.03
CA MET A 157 5.50 17.63 11.40
C MET A 157 6.53 18.78 11.60
N GLY A 158 7.84 18.50 11.43
CA GLY A 158 8.89 19.49 11.59
C GLY A 158 9.31 19.76 13.05
N ASN A 159 9.00 18.87 13.99
CA ASN A 159 9.51 18.96 15.36
C ASN A 159 10.94 18.43 15.42
N TYR A 160 11.83 19.20 16.02
CA TYR A 160 13.23 18.84 16.17
C TYR A 160 13.43 17.73 17.21
N MET A 161 14.27 16.75 16.90
CA MET A 161 14.64 15.72 17.86
C MET A 161 15.44 16.28 19.04
N PHE A 162 16.29 17.27 18.77
CA PHE A 162 17.04 18.00 19.79
C PHE A 162 16.64 19.47 19.81
N SER A 163 15.92 19.89 20.83
CA SER A 163 15.42 21.24 20.99
C SER A 163 16.54 22.31 21.06
N GLN A 164 17.70 21.95 21.63
CA GLN A 164 18.86 22.84 21.66
C GLN A 164 19.47 23.14 20.29
N TYR A 165 19.15 22.34 19.27
CA TYR A 165 19.55 22.59 17.88
C TYR A 165 18.36 23.03 17.01
N ALA A 166 17.31 23.58 17.62
CA ALA A 166 16.18 24.11 16.86
C ALA A 166 16.66 25.25 15.94
N ASN A 167 16.40 25.13 14.63
CA ASN A 167 16.85 26.01 13.56
C ASN A 167 18.38 26.08 13.37
N GLU A 168 19.14 25.20 13.99
CA GLU A 168 20.59 25.12 13.89
C GLU A 168 21.05 23.74 13.46
N TRP A 169 22.26 23.66 12.90
CA TRP A 169 22.85 22.40 12.52
C TRP A 169 23.51 21.71 13.72
N ILE A 170 23.30 20.39 13.84
CA ILE A 170 24.07 19.53 14.72
C ILE A 170 25.44 19.32 14.04
N PRO A 171 26.57 19.72 14.63
CA PRO A 171 27.88 19.45 14.08
C PRO A 171 28.15 17.96 13.94
N ASP A 172 28.72 17.52 12.82
CA ASP A 172 29.00 16.12 12.59
C ASP A 172 30.27 15.67 13.32
N THR A 173 30.07 14.89 14.37
CA THR A 173 31.12 14.18 15.12
C THR A 173 30.65 12.77 15.45
N ALA A 174 31.56 11.84 15.69
CA ALA A 174 31.22 10.46 16.07
C ALA A 174 30.31 10.42 17.32
N ALA A 175 30.59 11.26 18.33
CA ALA A 175 29.77 11.35 19.53
C ALA A 175 28.33 11.86 19.23
N ARG A 176 28.20 12.81 18.28
CA ARG A 176 26.88 13.34 17.87
C ARG A 176 26.09 12.32 17.04
N ARG A 177 26.76 11.59 16.13
CA ARG A 177 26.12 10.50 15.40
C ARG A 177 25.58 9.43 16.37
N SER A 178 26.39 9.02 17.35
CA SER A 178 25.94 8.08 18.38
C SER A 178 24.79 8.66 19.22
N ALA A 179 24.82 9.94 19.60
CA ALA A 179 23.75 10.59 20.34
C ALA A 179 22.43 10.65 19.52
N ILE A 180 22.53 10.88 18.19
CA ILE A 180 21.37 10.83 17.28
C ILE A 180 20.73 9.45 17.30
N LEU A 181 21.51 8.38 17.09
CA LEU A 181 21.01 7.01 17.06
C LEU A 181 20.42 6.59 18.42
N ASN A 182 21.11 6.92 19.52
CA ASN A 182 20.62 6.62 20.87
C ASN A 182 19.31 7.35 21.21
N ARG A 183 19.20 8.63 20.82
CA ARG A 183 17.97 9.40 21.03
C ARG A 183 16.83 8.87 20.18
N LEU A 184 17.10 8.49 18.94
CA LEU A 184 16.14 7.95 18.00
C LEU A 184 15.48 6.66 18.52
N GLN A 185 16.21 5.81 19.28
CA GLN A 185 15.68 4.57 19.86
C GLN A 185 14.40 4.79 20.67
N ASN A 186 14.30 5.92 21.39
CA ASN A 186 13.20 6.24 22.30
C ASN A 186 12.46 7.54 21.89
N TRP A 187 12.60 7.95 20.65
CA TRP A 187 11.98 9.19 20.18
C TRP A 187 10.55 8.96 19.73
N ASN A 188 9.64 8.97 20.68
CA ASN A 188 8.20 8.82 20.45
C ASN A 188 7.51 10.19 20.58
N VAL A 189 7.22 10.82 19.44
CA VAL A 189 6.57 12.13 19.35
C VAL A 189 5.35 11.97 18.43
N PHE A 190 4.27 12.66 18.75
CA PHE A 190 3.07 12.62 17.90
C PHE A 190 3.36 13.02 16.46
N SER A 191 2.77 12.27 15.51
CA SER A 191 2.81 12.54 14.09
C SER A 191 1.43 12.33 13.48
N ASN A 192 1.16 13.08 12.39
CA ASN A 192 -0.06 12.96 11.58
C ASN A 192 0.19 12.25 10.24
N SER A 193 1.34 11.64 10.06
CA SER A 193 1.77 10.97 8.82
C SER A 193 1.66 11.90 7.59
N SER A 194 2.20 13.12 7.71
CA SER A 194 2.26 14.09 6.62
C SER A 194 3.67 14.69 6.53
N PRO A 195 4.50 14.28 5.56
CA PRO A 195 5.88 14.77 5.46
C PRO A 195 6.00 16.21 4.97
N VAL A 196 4.90 16.84 4.62
CA VAL A 196 4.88 18.17 3.97
C VAL A 196 5.41 19.25 4.88
N GLU A 197 4.98 19.26 6.14
CA GLU A 197 5.36 20.25 7.13
C GLU A 197 6.85 20.15 7.43
N GLY A 198 7.36 18.92 7.61
CA GLY A 198 8.79 18.68 7.83
C GLY A 198 9.64 19.11 6.65
N ILE A 199 9.26 18.74 5.41
CA ILE A 199 9.96 19.14 4.19
C ILE A 199 9.96 20.66 4.04
N THR A 200 8.79 21.29 4.21
CA THR A 200 8.65 22.76 4.09
C THR A 200 9.52 23.48 5.10
N LYS A 201 9.48 23.04 6.35
CA LYS A 201 10.28 23.64 7.43
C LYS A 201 11.78 23.44 7.20
N ALA A 202 12.20 22.25 6.77
CA ALA A 202 13.59 21.95 6.48
C ALA A 202 14.14 22.88 5.41
N ILE A 203 13.45 23.03 4.28
CA ILE A 203 13.88 23.88 3.17
C ILE A 203 13.90 25.34 3.59
N SER A 204 12.81 25.84 4.20
CA SER A 204 12.68 27.25 4.57
C SER A 204 13.70 27.70 5.61
N THR A 205 14.08 26.82 6.54
CA THR A 205 14.97 27.14 7.65
C THR A 205 16.45 26.98 7.27
N PHE A 206 16.79 25.91 6.56
CA PHE A 206 18.17 25.47 6.42
C PHE A 206 18.81 25.82 5.09
N TYR A 207 17.99 26.05 4.05
CA TYR A 207 18.55 26.45 2.76
C TYR A 207 19.25 27.82 2.84
N LYS A 208 20.46 27.84 2.32
CA LYS A 208 21.19 29.09 2.01
C LYS A 208 21.98 28.87 0.71
N PRO A 209 22.16 29.91 -0.13
CA PRO A 209 22.94 29.79 -1.35
C PRO A 209 24.32 29.17 -1.09
N GLY A 210 24.76 28.30 -1.97
CA GLY A 210 26.06 27.61 -1.87
C GLY A 210 26.09 26.40 -0.89
N ARG A 211 24.98 26.04 -0.24
CA ARG A 211 24.88 24.83 0.58
C ARG A 211 24.28 23.68 -0.23
N ARG A 212 24.96 22.54 -0.24
CA ARG A 212 24.45 21.29 -0.80
C ARG A 212 23.80 20.50 0.31
N ILE A 213 22.47 20.43 0.26
CA ILE A 213 21.63 19.80 1.29
C ILE A 213 20.88 18.64 0.68
N SER A 214 20.88 17.48 1.36
CA SER A 214 19.95 16.36 1.07
C SER A 214 18.98 16.15 2.22
N LEU A 215 17.70 16.05 1.88
CA LEU A 215 16.65 15.58 2.78
C LEU A 215 16.46 14.08 2.58
N TYR A 216 16.30 13.35 3.67
CA TYR A 216 15.92 11.95 3.67
C TYR A 216 14.60 11.78 4.43
N VAL A 217 13.54 11.48 3.71
CA VAL A 217 12.18 11.30 4.24
C VAL A 217 11.90 9.83 4.48
N PHE A 218 11.56 9.46 5.71
CA PHE A 218 11.24 8.09 6.11
C PHE A 218 9.77 8.03 6.52
N GLY A 219 8.99 7.11 5.91
CA GLY A 219 7.57 6.98 6.26
C GLY A 219 6.89 5.82 5.55
N ASP A 220 5.65 5.57 5.92
CA ASP A 220 4.81 4.49 5.40
C ASP A 220 3.45 4.99 4.89
N ASP A 221 3.05 6.21 5.24
CA ASP A 221 1.70 6.71 5.06
C ASP A 221 1.65 8.19 4.68
N PHE A 222 0.57 8.57 3.97
CA PHE A 222 0.22 9.96 3.70
C PHE A 222 -1.26 10.19 3.95
N SER A 223 -1.57 10.82 5.07
CA SER A 223 -2.93 11.16 5.51
C SER A 223 -3.51 12.42 4.83
N GLY A 224 -2.69 13.21 4.15
CA GLY A 224 -3.10 14.46 3.48
C GLY A 224 -4.15 14.25 2.38
N ARG A 225 -4.88 15.32 2.03
CA ARG A 225 -6.03 15.26 1.11
C ARG A 225 -5.63 15.16 -0.37
N SER A 226 -4.56 15.82 -0.81
CA SER A 226 -4.18 15.91 -2.22
C SER A 226 -2.67 15.79 -2.41
N VAL A 227 -2.26 14.78 -3.17
CA VAL A 227 -0.88 14.58 -3.62
C VAL A 227 -0.42 15.74 -4.50
N GLU A 228 -1.25 16.19 -5.43
CA GLU A 228 -0.99 17.29 -6.35
C GLU A 228 -0.66 18.60 -5.62
N GLN A 229 -1.45 18.96 -4.61
CA GLN A 229 -1.24 20.18 -3.82
C GLN A 229 0.08 20.15 -3.08
N VAL A 230 0.48 18.99 -2.54
CA VAL A 230 1.76 18.82 -1.86
C VAL A 230 2.91 19.02 -2.84
N ILE A 231 2.86 18.39 -4.01
CA ILE A 231 3.87 18.55 -5.05
C ILE A 231 4.02 20.03 -5.43
N GLN A 232 2.91 20.74 -5.64
CA GLN A 232 2.95 22.18 -5.96
C GLN A 232 3.56 23.03 -4.84
N VAL A 233 3.27 22.70 -3.57
CA VAL A 233 3.89 23.38 -2.43
C VAL A 233 5.38 23.15 -2.41
N VAL A 234 5.83 21.90 -2.53
CA VAL A 234 7.27 21.57 -2.55
C VAL A 234 7.97 22.23 -3.75
N ASP A 235 7.40 22.17 -4.95
CA ASP A 235 7.95 22.81 -6.15
C ASP A 235 8.11 24.34 -5.98
N ARG A 236 7.19 24.99 -5.26
CA ARG A 236 7.23 26.43 -5.00
C ARG A 236 8.34 26.83 -4.04
N ILE A 237 8.58 26.04 -3.01
CA ILE A 237 9.60 26.32 -1.99
C ILE A 237 10.99 25.81 -2.39
N ASN A 238 11.08 24.66 -3.07
CA ASN A 238 12.32 24.07 -3.57
C ASN A 238 12.55 24.46 -5.04
N ARG A 239 12.75 25.75 -5.26
CA ARG A 239 12.93 26.31 -6.60
C ARG A 239 14.20 25.77 -7.26
N VAL A 240 14.33 26.05 -8.53
CA VAL A 240 15.52 25.80 -9.32
C VAL A 240 16.45 27.01 -9.18
N ASP A 241 17.74 26.78 -8.97
CA ASP A 241 18.77 27.82 -8.96
C ASP A 241 19.17 28.28 -10.39
N SER A 242 20.13 29.17 -10.50
CA SER A 242 20.65 29.70 -11.79
C SER A 242 21.22 28.59 -12.69
N ASP A 243 21.70 27.50 -12.11
CA ASP A 243 22.35 26.38 -12.80
C ASP A 243 21.39 25.27 -13.19
N GLY A 244 20.11 25.46 -12.91
CA GLY A 244 19.06 24.48 -13.21
C GLY A 244 18.88 23.37 -12.15
N ASN A 245 19.56 23.47 -11.01
CA ASN A 245 19.46 22.49 -9.92
C ASN A 245 18.44 22.92 -8.88
N ARG A 246 17.79 21.95 -8.24
CA ARG A 246 16.92 22.22 -7.09
C ARG A 246 17.75 22.68 -5.89
N LEU A 247 17.20 23.59 -5.09
CA LEU A 247 17.87 24.17 -3.92
C LEU A 247 18.27 23.09 -2.90
N VAL A 248 17.45 22.06 -2.77
CA VAL A 248 17.65 20.92 -1.87
C VAL A 248 17.28 19.65 -2.61
N ARG A 249 18.09 18.61 -2.49
CA ARG A 249 17.80 17.28 -3.01
C ARG A 249 16.92 16.53 -2.00
N ILE A 250 15.90 15.79 -2.50
CA ILE A 250 14.97 15.08 -1.63
C ILE A 250 14.99 13.59 -1.99
N HIS A 251 15.42 12.78 -1.03
CA HIS A 251 15.34 11.31 -1.07
C HIS A 251 14.23 10.84 -0.13
N ALA A 252 13.67 9.68 -0.41
CA ALA A 252 12.71 9.06 0.50
C ALA A 252 12.89 7.54 0.59
N VAL A 253 12.58 7.00 1.77
CA VAL A 253 12.54 5.56 2.06
C VAL A 253 11.13 5.22 2.53
N GLY A 254 10.45 4.38 1.76
CA GLY A 254 9.09 3.92 2.05
C GLY A 254 9.09 2.57 2.75
N PHE A 255 8.40 2.49 3.87
CA PHE A 255 8.24 1.28 4.69
C PHE A 255 6.88 0.63 4.37
N PRO A 256 6.82 -0.65 4.00
CA PRO A 256 5.58 -1.29 3.55
C PRO A 256 4.68 -1.76 4.70
N VAL A 257 4.62 -1.02 5.83
CA VAL A 257 3.86 -1.42 7.03
C VAL A 257 2.38 -1.62 6.71
N LEU A 258 1.74 -0.63 6.08
CA LEU A 258 0.31 -0.69 5.79
C LEU A 258 -0.06 -1.66 4.66
N PHE A 259 0.91 -2.09 3.84
CA PHE A 259 0.67 -3.12 2.82
C PHE A 259 0.45 -4.52 3.41
N SER A 260 0.83 -4.74 4.67
CA SER A 260 0.49 -5.97 5.41
C SER A 260 -0.95 -6.01 5.92
N LEU A 261 -1.67 -4.88 5.88
CA LEU A 261 -3.04 -4.73 6.33
C LEU A 261 -4.05 -4.99 5.19
N PRO A 262 -5.34 -5.22 5.50
CA PRO A 262 -6.38 -5.36 4.48
C PRO A 262 -6.43 -4.18 3.50
N PRO A 263 -6.84 -4.40 2.22
CA PRO A 263 -6.77 -3.40 1.14
C PRO A 263 -7.38 -2.03 1.46
N ARG A 264 -8.40 -1.98 2.31
CA ARG A 264 -9.03 -0.72 2.75
C ARG A 264 -8.07 0.25 3.49
N TYR A 265 -6.99 -0.26 4.06
CA TYR A 265 -5.99 0.54 4.78
C TYR A 265 -4.76 0.87 3.92
N GLN A 266 -4.65 0.28 2.72
CA GLN A 266 -3.46 0.45 1.87
C GLN A 266 -3.51 1.71 1.01
N ALA A 267 -4.67 2.37 0.90
CA ALA A 267 -4.86 3.51 0.01
C ALA A 267 -3.92 4.70 0.35
N SER A 268 -3.69 4.97 1.62
CA SER A 268 -2.81 6.04 2.07
C SER A 268 -1.33 5.71 1.87
N ALA A 269 -0.92 4.44 2.03
CA ALA A 269 0.43 3.97 1.70
C ALA A 269 0.73 4.05 0.20
N ILE A 270 -0.24 3.72 -0.65
CA ILE A 270 -0.13 3.90 -2.10
C ILE A 270 0.06 5.38 -2.43
N ARG A 271 -0.73 6.26 -1.80
CA ARG A 271 -0.60 7.71 -1.97
C ARG A 271 0.76 8.25 -1.51
N PHE A 272 1.28 7.75 -0.39
CA PHE A 272 2.62 8.06 0.08
C PHE A 272 3.67 7.67 -0.97
N SER A 273 3.60 6.46 -1.48
CA SER A 273 4.55 5.97 -2.48
C SER A 273 4.52 6.80 -3.78
N ILE A 274 3.33 7.17 -4.25
CA ILE A 274 3.17 8.05 -5.42
C ILE A 274 3.75 9.43 -5.13
N LEU A 275 3.39 10.02 -3.98
CA LEU A 275 3.84 11.34 -3.56
C LEU A 275 5.37 11.40 -3.45
N MET A 276 5.98 10.44 -2.73
CA MET A 276 7.43 10.43 -2.52
C MET A 276 8.20 10.17 -3.81
N ARG A 277 7.71 9.28 -4.67
CA ARG A 277 8.30 9.06 -5.98
C ARG A 277 8.35 10.34 -6.81
N GLU A 278 7.22 11.04 -6.90
CA GLU A 278 7.13 12.30 -7.66
C GLU A 278 8.03 13.40 -7.06
N ILE A 279 7.99 13.57 -5.73
CA ILE A 279 8.84 14.55 -5.05
C ILE A 279 10.32 14.24 -5.28
N CYS A 280 10.75 12.99 -5.11
CA CYS A 280 12.16 12.63 -5.30
C CYS A 280 12.64 12.89 -6.74
N ILE A 281 11.88 12.43 -7.74
CA ILE A 281 12.22 12.62 -9.16
C ILE A 281 12.34 14.10 -9.48
N ARG A 282 11.38 14.93 -9.07
CA ARG A 282 11.36 16.37 -9.35
C ARG A 282 12.47 17.14 -8.63
N ASN A 283 12.99 16.60 -7.54
CA ASN A 283 13.98 17.27 -6.69
C ASN A 283 15.36 16.57 -6.71
N GLY A 284 15.65 15.83 -7.79
CA GLY A 284 16.98 15.27 -8.05
C GLY A 284 17.41 14.16 -7.07
N GLY A 285 16.47 13.56 -6.37
CA GLY A 285 16.72 12.49 -5.42
C GLY A 285 16.13 11.14 -5.86
N THR A 286 16.10 10.19 -4.94
CA THR A 286 15.70 8.80 -5.19
C THR A 286 14.66 8.34 -4.18
N PHE A 287 13.61 7.67 -4.62
CA PHE A 287 12.66 6.96 -3.77
C PHE A 287 13.00 5.48 -3.72
N VAL A 288 13.20 4.95 -2.51
CA VAL A 288 13.46 3.53 -2.24
C VAL A 288 12.27 2.97 -1.48
N ALA A 289 11.50 2.11 -2.11
CA ALA A 289 10.48 1.31 -1.43
C ALA A 289 11.12 0.03 -0.89
N LEU A 290 11.02 -0.20 0.41
CA LEU A 290 11.53 -1.42 1.04
C LEU A 290 10.57 -2.59 0.76
N ASN A 291 11.12 -3.80 0.70
CA ASN A 291 10.33 -5.02 0.50
C ASN A 291 9.72 -5.56 1.80
N ASP A 292 10.33 -5.24 2.93
CA ASP A 292 9.88 -5.60 4.28
C ASP A 292 10.12 -4.42 5.23
N TYR A 293 9.39 -4.40 6.32
CA TYR A 293 9.53 -3.41 7.40
C TYR A 293 10.11 -4.02 8.68
N ARG A 294 10.37 -5.33 8.69
CA ARG A 294 10.98 -6.04 9.81
C ARG A 294 12.46 -6.23 9.55
N LEU A 295 13.23 -6.24 10.62
CA LEU A 295 14.60 -6.75 10.57
C LEU A 295 14.57 -8.27 10.37
N LEU A 296 15.29 -8.75 9.37
CA LEU A 296 15.50 -10.18 9.14
C LEU A 296 16.52 -10.73 10.13
#